data_c22ba8032c84c4c3e45d1fb01fca39aa
#
_entry.id   c22ba8032c84c4c3e45d1fb01fca39aa
#
_cell.length_a   1.000
_cell.length_b   1.000
_cell.length_c   1.000
_cell.angle_alpha   90.00
_cell.angle_beta   90.00
_cell.angle_gamma   90.00
#
_symmetry.space_group_name_H-M   'P 1'
#
loop_
_entity.id
_entity.type
_entity.pdbx_description
1 polymer ?
#
loop_
_entity_poly.entity_id
_entity_poly.type
_entity_poly.pdbx_seq_one_letter_code
_entity_poly.pdbx_strand_id
1 'polypeptide(L)'
;DYPMSSVRLHKFILEGMKEVDEMISGTKAYYYPFVEQTAQESEGLLNEISKNASVVVTDDYPTYFVPQMTAKASGEINTRYELVDSNGIVPIRISEKEYVRAHDFRRYLHKNLEDFIIETPLENPLELLNKKFESSEIKTIQEKWKPYNFKKLSIDDFLEDLNIDKTVEISPINGGYSQAAKQLQKFIEIGYQDYAKYRSNPSKEASSQL
;
A
#
# COMPACT_ATOMS: atom_id res chain seq x y z
N ASP A 1 -12.78 11.32 -1.64
CA ASP A 1 -13.75 11.37 -0.53
C ASP A 1 -14.60 10.11 -0.49
N TYR A 2 -14.58 9.41 0.62
CA TYR A 2 -15.47 8.29 0.89
C TYR A 2 -16.07 8.45 2.30
N PRO A 3 -17.25 7.83 2.59
CA PRO A 3 -18.05 8.13 3.78
C PRO A 3 -17.39 7.97 5.15
N MET A 4 -16.22 7.36 5.22
CA MET A 4 -15.47 7.14 6.48
C MET A 4 -14.08 7.80 6.45
N SER A 5 -13.91 8.79 5.58
CA SER A 5 -12.66 9.54 5.45
C SER A 5 -12.42 10.36 6.71
N SER A 6 -11.41 10.05 7.49
CA SER A 6 -11.12 10.69 8.77
C SER A 6 -9.66 11.10 8.89
N VAL A 7 -9.39 12.07 9.76
CA VAL A 7 -8.02 12.51 10.07
C VAL A 7 -7.15 11.34 10.55
N ARG A 8 -7.69 10.42 11.34
CA ARG A 8 -7.00 9.20 11.81
C ARG A 8 -6.43 8.40 10.67
N LEU A 9 -7.25 8.09 9.67
CA LEU A 9 -6.88 7.25 8.54
C LEU A 9 -5.86 7.96 7.64
N HIS A 10 -6.12 9.24 7.31
CA HIS A 10 -5.23 10.01 6.45
C HIS A 10 -3.86 10.24 7.08
N LYS A 11 -3.81 10.55 8.38
CA LYS A 11 -2.54 10.69 9.09
C LYS A 11 -1.71 9.40 9.02
N PHE A 12 -2.34 8.26 9.31
CA PHE A 12 -1.69 6.96 9.25
C PHE A 12 -1.10 6.66 7.86
N ILE A 13 -1.86 6.97 6.79
CA ILE A 13 -1.40 6.78 5.40
C ILE A 13 -0.24 7.73 5.08
N LEU A 14 -0.35 9.02 5.44
CA LEU A 14 0.69 10.01 5.14
C LEU A 14 2.00 9.75 5.90
N GLU A 15 1.92 9.24 7.13
CA GLU A 15 3.10 8.80 7.88
C GLU A 15 3.79 7.63 7.17
N GLY A 16 3.04 6.65 6.65
CA GLY A 16 3.57 5.57 5.83
C GLY A 16 4.19 6.07 4.54
N MET A 17 3.54 7.00 3.84
CA MET A 17 4.08 7.63 2.62
C MET A 17 5.38 8.38 2.89
N LYS A 18 5.48 9.07 4.03
CA LYS A 18 6.71 9.75 4.46
C LYS A 18 7.85 8.76 4.64
N GLU A 19 7.60 7.65 5.29
CA GLU A 19 8.61 6.61 5.50
C GLU A 19 9.07 6.00 4.17
N VAL A 20 8.14 5.77 3.22
CA VAL A 20 8.49 5.32 1.86
C VAL A 20 9.39 6.34 1.15
N ASP A 21 9.10 7.65 1.27
CA ASP A 21 9.97 8.72 0.72
C ASP A 21 11.38 8.65 1.30
N GLU A 22 11.49 8.43 2.62
CA GLU A 22 12.77 8.28 3.30
C GLU A 22 13.52 7.01 2.86
N MET A 23 12.85 5.87 2.76
CA MET A 23 13.43 4.58 2.36
C MET A 23 13.93 4.60 0.91
N ILE A 24 13.19 5.23 0.00
CA ILE A 24 13.57 5.34 -1.41
C ILE A 24 14.66 6.39 -1.62
N SER A 25 14.75 7.37 -0.73
CA SER A 25 15.76 8.42 -0.78
C SER A 25 17.18 7.82 -0.76
N GLY A 26 17.98 8.13 -1.77
CA GLY A 26 19.32 7.56 -1.92
C GLY A 26 19.40 6.29 -2.77
N THR A 27 18.28 5.69 -3.13
CA THR A 27 18.22 4.60 -4.11
C THR A 27 18.22 5.16 -5.54
N LYS A 28 18.14 4.25 -6.52
CA LYS A 28 17.99 4.64 -7.93
C LYS A 28 16.54 4.85 -8.35
N ALA A 29 15.57 4.49 -7.50
CA ALA A 29 14.15 4.75 -7.71
C ALA A 29 13.80 6.21 -7.41
N TYR A 30 12.67 6.64 -7.91
CA TYR A 30 12.10 7.94 -7.60
C TYR A 30 10.68 7.75 -7.06
N TYR A 31 10.42 8.28 -5.87
CA TYR A 31 9.08 8.31 -5.28
C TYR A 31 8.38 9.62 -5.65
N TYR A 32 7.15 9.51 -6.13
CA TYR A 32 6.32 10.64 -6.49
C TYR A 32 5.05 10.66 -5.62
N PRO A 33 5.12 11.22 -4.41
CA PRO A 33 3.97 11.28 -3.51
C PRO A 33 3.02 12.38 -3.96
N PHE A 34 1.94 12.02 -4.64
CA PHE A 34 0.87 12.97 -4.96
C PHE A 34 -0.30 12.75 -4.01
N VAL A 35 -0.76 13.82 -3.38
CA VAL A 35 -1.90 13.81 -2.47
C VAL A 35 -2.92 14.82 -2.98
N GLU A 36 -4.06 14.31 -3.42
CA GLU A 36 -5.16 15.12 -3.93
C GLU A 36 -5.85 15.88 -2.77
N GLN A 37 -5.96 17.19 -2.89
CA GLN A 37 -6.61 18.05 -1.89
C GLN A 37 -8.05 18.37 -2.29
N THR A 38 -8.28 18.48 -3.57
CA THR A 38 -9.59 18.78 -4.15
C THR A 38 -9.96 17.75 -5.20
N ALA A 39 -11.25 17.49 -5.36
CA ALA A 39 -11.74 16.53 -6.34
C ALA A 39 -11.21 16.84 -7.75
N GLN A 40 -10.78 15.82 -8.48
CA GLN A 40 -10.28 15.91 -9.86
C GLN A 40 -8.89 16.57 -10.04
N GLU A 41 -8.21 16.92 -8.97
CA GLU A 41 -6.87 17.50 -9.06
C GLU A 41 -5.85 16.57 -9.71
N SER A 42 -6.04 15.26 -9.53
CA SER A 42 -5.21 14.21 -10.14
C SER A 42 -5.55 13.88 -11.60
N GLU A 43 -6.56 14.54 -12.18
CA GLU A 43 -7.02 14.20 -13.52
C GLU A 43 -5.92 14.36 -14.58
N GLY A 44 -5.65 13.28 -15.30
CA GLY A 44 -4.61 13.20 -16.33
C GLY A 44 -3.21 12.91 -15.83
N LEU A 45 -2.94 12.93 -14.51
CA LEU A 45 -1.61 12.67 -13.95
C LEU A 45 -1.07 11.29 -14.37
N LEU A 46 -1.85 10.24 -14.17
CA LEU A 46 -1.43 8.88 -14.52
C LEU A 46 -1.11 8.75 -16.01
N ASN A 47 -1.94 9.34 -16.87
CA ASN A 47 -1.72 9.33 -18.31
C ASN A 47 -0.41 10.05 -18.67
N GLU A 48 -0.12 11.21 -18.08
CA GLU A 48 1.12 11.93 -18.36
C GLU A 48 2.36 11.17 -17.87
N ILE A 49 2.35 10.63 -16.67
CA ILE A 49 3.49 9.87 -16.12
C ILE A 49 3.74 8.60 -16.94
N SER A 50 2.68 7.93 -17.38
CA SER A 50 2.80 6.66 -18.11
C SER A 50 3.32 6.77 -19.53
N LYS A 51 3.27 7.96 -20.16
CA LYS A 51 3.71 8.16 -21.55
C LYS A 51 5.14 7.71 -21.85
N ASN A 52 6.03 7.87 -20.87
CA ASN A 52 7.44 7.52 -20.98
C ASN A 52 7.79 6.19 -20.26
N ALA A 53 6.78 5.50 -19.72
CA ALA A 53 6.98 4.22 -19.06
C ALA A 53 6.86 3.06 -20.07
N SER A 54 7.70 2.04 -19.88
CA SER A 54 7.58 0.78 -20.64
C SER A 54 6.43 -0.09 -20.13
N VAL A 55 6.12 0.02 -18.83
CA VAL A 55 5.05 -0.71 -18.15
C VAL A 55 4.57 0.08 -16.94
N VAL A 56 3.29 0.00 -16.65
CA VAL A 56 2.69 0.45 -15.40
C VAL A 56 2.27 -0.80 -14.62
N VAL A 57 2.71 -0.90 -13.38
CA VAL A 57 2.42 -2.05 -12.51
C VAL A 57 1.63 -1.56 -11.30
N THR A 58 0.60 -2.30 -10.92
CA THR A 58 -0.19 -2.03 -9.71
C THR A 58 -0.63 -3.33 -9.04
N ASP A 59 -1.15 -3.24 -7.83
CA ASP A 59 -1.68 -4.39 -7.10
C ASP A 59 -2.99 -4.91 -7.71
N ASP A 60 -3.12 -6.25 -7.79
CA ASP A 60 -4.38 -6.93 -8.09
C ASP A 60 -5.21 -7.09 -6.81
N TYR A 61 -5.82 -6.01 -6.36
CA TYR A 61 -6.65 -6.01 -5.16
C TYR A 61 -8.10 -6.29 -5.51
N PRO A 62 -8.73 -7.38 -4.99
CA PRO A 62 -9.98 -7.92 -5.53
C PRO A 62 -11.25 -7.28 -4.99
N THR A 63 -11.17 -6.36 -4.03
CA THR A 63 -12.34 -5.89 -3.28
C THR A 63 -12.49 -4.36 -3.29
N TYR A 64 -13.61 -3.88 -2.77
CA TYR A 64 -13.99 -2.47 -2.69
C TYR A 64 -14.06 -1.80 -4.06
N PHE A 65 -13.62 -0.57 -4.14
CA PHE A 65 -13.59 0.25 -5.35
C PHE A 65 -12.32 0.04 -6.19
N VAL A 66 -11.32 -0.70 -5.66
CA VAL A 66 -10.01 -0.86 -6.31
C VAL A 66 -10.10 -1.50 -7.70
N PRO A 67 -10.88 -2.59 -7.93
CA PRO A 67 -11.04 -3.16 -9.26
C PRO A 67 -11.61 -2.18 -10.29
N GLN A 68 -12.52 -1.30 -9.86
CA GLN A 68 -13.09 -0.27 -10.72
C GLN A 68 -12.07 0.82 -11.06
N MET A 69 -11.28 1.26 -10.08
CA MET A 69 -10.18 2.21 -10.30
C MET A 69 -9.14 1.63 -11.25
N THR A 70 -8.75 0.37 -11.07
CA THR A 70 -7.79 -0.33 -11.91
C THR A 70 -8.30 -0.46 -13.34
N ALA A 71 -9.56 -0.84 -13.54
CA ALA A 71 -10.18 -0.92 -14.86
C ALA A 71 -10.25 0.45 -15.54
N LYS A 72 -10.62 1.50 -14.81
CA LYS A 72 -10.61 2.87 -15.32
C LYS A 72 -9.21 3.30 -15.74
N ALA A 73 -8.22 3.13 -14.87
CA ALA A 73 -6.83 3.49 -15.13
C ALA A 73 -6.28 2.77 -16.37
N SER A 74 -6.54 1.48 -16.53
CA SER A 74 -6.11 0.72 -17.71
C SER A 74 -6.74 1.21 -19.03
N GLY A 75 -7.94 1.79 -18.97
CA GLY A 75 -8.62 2.38 -20.12
C GLY A 75 -8.13 3.79 -20.51
N GLU A 76 -7.47 4.48 -19.57
CA GLU A 76 -6.99 5.86 -19.76
C GLU A 76 -5.54 5.95 -20.27
N ILE A 77 -4.77 4.87 -20.17
CA ILE A 77 -3.35 4.85 -20.56
C ILE A 77 -3.11 3.96 -21.78
N ASN A 78 -2.11 4.32 -22.59
CA ASN A 78 -1.69 3.55 -23.76
C ASN A 78 -0.45 2.67 -23.49
N THR A 79 0.01 2.64 -22.26
CA THR A 79 1.17 1.86 -21.84
C THR A 79 0.72 0.49 -21.35
N ARG A 80 1.56 -0.53 -21.52
CA ARG A 80 1.31 -1.86 -20.94
C ARG A 80 0.98 -1.73 -19.45
N TYR A 81 -0.13 -2.35 -19.03
CA TYR A 81 -0.64 -2.29 -17.68
C TYR A 81 -0.69 -3.68 -17.08
N GLU A 82 0.00 -3.89 -15.98
CA GLU A 82 0.11 -5.19 -15.33
C GLU A 82 -0.40 -5.14 -13.90
N LEU A 83 -1.13 -6.17 -13.53
CA LEU A 83 -1.63 -6.41 -12.18
C LEU A 83 -0.80 -7.49 -11.51
N VAL A 84 -0.32 -7.23 -10.31
CA VAL A 84 0.45 -8.17 -9.50
C VAL A 84 -0.31 -8.49 -8.23
N ASP A 85 -0.57 -9.77 -7.98
CA ASP A 85 -1.20 -10.22 -6.75
C ASP A 85 -0.17 -10.26 -5.62
N SER A 86 -0.18 -9.24 -4.79
CA SER A 86 0.67 -9.08 -3.60
C SER A 86 -0.08 -9.25 -2.27
N ASN A 87 -1.34 -9.75 -2.32
CA ASN A 87 -2.23 -9.76 -1.15
C ASN A 87 -1.93 -10.89 -0.15
N GLY A 88 -1.24 -11.93 -0.57
CA GLY A 88 -0.93 -13.06 0.31
C GLY A 88 0.09 -14.01 -0.30
N ILE A 89 0.47 -15.02 0.48
CA ILE A 89 1.41 -16.06 0.03
C ILE A 89 0.81 -16.87 -1.12
N VAL A 90 -0.47 -17.21 -1.00
CA VAL A 90 -1.19 -17.96 -2.04
C VAL A 90 -1.96 -16.98 -2.93
N PRO A 91 -1.71 -16.96 -4.25
CA PRO A 91 -2.40 -16.04 -5.14
C PRO A 91 -3.92 -16.19 -5.07
N ILE A 92 -4.64 -15.07 -5.06
CA ILE A 92 -6.10 -15.04 -4.93
C ILE A 92 -6.77 -15.82 -6.08
N ARG A 93 -6.20 -15.74 -7.28
CA ARG A 93 -6.75 -16.33 -8.50
C ARG A 93 -6.42 -17.81 -8.69
N ILE A 94 -5.71 -18.45 -7.77
CA ILE A 94 -5.40 -19.88 -7.86
C ILE A 94 -6.65 -20.75 -7.74
N SER A 95 -7.67 -20.28 -7.05
CA SER A 95 -8.92 -21.01 -6.89
C SER A 95 -9.80 -20.85 -8.13
N GLU A 96 -10.09 -21.96 -8.81
CA GLU A 96 -10.99 -21.99 -9.97
C GLU A 96 -12.48 -21.95 -9.57
N LYS A 97 -12.77 -22.03 -8.28
CA LYS A 97 -14.16 -22.07 -7.76
C LYS A 97 -14.30 -21.30 -6.47
N GLU A 98 -15.53 -20.92 -6.18
CA GLU A 98 -15.93 -20.37 -4.89
C GLU A 98 -16.15 -21.48 -3.86
N TYR A 99 -15.79 -21.20 -2.62
CA TYR A 99 -16.00 -22.10 -1.48
C TYR A 99 -17.08 -21.54 -0.56
N VAL A 100 -18.14 -22.28 -0.38
CA VAL A 100 -19.27 -21.90 0.50
C VAL A 100 -18.86 -21.90 1.98
N ARG A 101 -17.89 -22.73 2.35
CA ARG A 101 -17.43 -22.88 3.73
C ARG A 101 -15.95 -22.54 3.86
N ALA A 102 -15.61 -21.73 4.84
CA ALA A 102 -14.23 -21.39 5.16
C ALA A 102 -13.35 -22.63 5.46
N HIS A 103 -13.93 -23.69 6.03
CA HIS A 103 -13.23 -24.95 6.27
C HIS A 103 -12.76 -25.63 4.98
N ASP A 104 -13.57 -25.64 3.94
CA ASP A 104 -13.24 -26.29 2.67
C ASP A 104 -12.16 -25.47 1.92
N PHE A 105 -12.27 -24.13 1.98
CA PHE A 105 -11.22 -23.24 1.46
C PHE A 105 -9.91 -23.42 2.22
N ARG A 106 -9.93 -23.53 3.55
CA ARG A 106 -8.72 -23.80 4.34
C ARG A 106 -8.04 -25.12 3.92
N ARG A 107 -8.80 -26.18 3.72
CA ARG A 107 -8.25 -27.48 3.26
C ARG A 107 -7.60 -27.34 1.89
N TYR A 108 -8.20 -26.58 0.99
CA TYR A 108 -7.65 -26.28 -0.30
C TYR A 108 -6.33 -25.50 -0.18
N LEU A 109 -6.31 -24.44 0.63
CA LEU A 109 -5.09 -23.67 0.87
C LEU A 109 -3.96 -24.51 1.44
N HIS A 110 -4.24 -25.32 2.48
CA HIS A 110 -3.23 -26.20 3.08
C HIS A 110 -2.65 -27.20 2.09
N LYS A 111 -3.46 -27.68 1.16
CA LYS A 111 -2.99 -28.63 0.14
C LYS A 111 -2.02 -28.00 -0.87
N ASN A 112 -2.20 -26.72 -1.17
CA ASN A 112 -1.44 -26.03 -2.21
C ASN A 112 -0.38 -25.07 -1.64
N LEU A 113 -0.33 -24.85 -0.33
CA LEU A 113 0.53 -23.85 0.31
C LEU A 113 2.01 -24.11 0.05
N GLU A 114 2.45 -25.37 0.06
CA GLU A 114 3.86 -25.73 -0.08
C GLU A 114 4.46 -25.21 -1.39
N ASP A 115 3.67 -25.21 -2.47
CA ASP A 115 4.12 -24.74 -3.79
C ASP A 115 4.41 -23.23 -3.82
N PHE A 116 3.84 -22.45 -2.89
CA PHE A 116 3.93 -21.00 -2.84
C PHE A 116 4.87 -20.44 -1.76
N ILE A 117 5.42 -21.29 -0.89
CA ILE A 117 6.39 -20.89 0.15
C ILE A 117 7.84 -21.20 -0.24
N ILE A 118 8.06 -21.80 -1.41
CA ILE A 118 9.41 -22.19 -1.88
C ILE A 118 10.22 -20.95 -2.25
N GLU A 119 9.59 -19.99 -2.90
CA GLU A 119 10.23 -18.74 -3.31
C GLU A 119 9.87 -17.61 -2.34
N THR A 120 10.88 -16.97 -1.80
CA THR A 120 10.70 -15.79 -0.93
C THR A 120 10.92 -14.52 -1.74
N PRO A 121 10.15 -13.46 -1.44
CA PRO A 121 10.40 -12.14 -2.04
C PRO A 121 11.83 -11.65 -1.77
N LEU A 122 12.36 -10.85 -2.69
CA LEU A 122 13.65 -10.20 -2.50
C LEU A 122 13.55 -9.19 -1.35
N GLU A 123 14.53 -9.22 -0.46
CA GLU A 123 14.58 -8.30 0.69
C GLU A 123 14.75 -6.84 0.24
N ASN A 124 15.67 -6.60 -0.71
CA ASN A 124 16.00 -5.26 -1.22
C ASN A 124 15.92 -5.18 -2.75
N PRO A 125 14.72 -5.22 -3.36
CA PRO A 125 14.58 -5.25 -4.81
C PRO A 125 15.12 -3.98 -5.51
N LEU A 126 15.16 -2.84 -4.82
CA LEU A 126 15.65 -1.58 -5.36
C LEU A 126 17.17 -1.59 -5.64
N GLU A 127 17.93 -2.48 -5.03
CA GLU A 127 19.36 -2.65 -5.30
C GLU A 127 19.63 -3.20 -6.72
N LEU A 128 18.66 -3.88 -7.30
CA LEU A 128 18.74 -4.43 -8.66
C LEU A 128 18.58 -3.38 -9.76
N LEU A 129 18.17 -2.16 -9.42
CA LEU A 129 18.03 -1.10 -10.40
C LEU A 129 19.37 -0.71 -11.00
N ASN A 130 19.47 -0.79 -12.33
CA ASN A 130 20.70 -0.48 -13.06
C ASN A 130 20.88 1.02 -13.33
N LYS A 131 19.78 1.75 -13.55
CA LYS A 131 19.77 3.17 -13.91
C LYS A 131 19.03 3.97 -12.83
N LYS A 132 19.59 5.11 -12.44
CA LYS A 132 18.92 6.07 -11.58
C LYS A 132 17.88 6.84 -12.38
N PHE A 133 16.69 7.01 -11.80
CA PHE A 133 15.69 7.89 -12.37
C PHE A 133 16.05 9.35 -12.12
N GLU A 134 16.00 10.17 -13.18
CA GLU A 134 16.28 11.60 -13.08
C GLU A 134 14.95 12.38 -13.05
N SER A 135 14.69 13.07 -11.94
CA SER A 135 13.44 13.83 -11.75
C SER A 135 13.24 14.94 -12.78
N SER A 136 14.29 15.36 -13.46
CA SER A 136 14.22 16.30 -14.58
C SER A 136 13.38 15.78 -15.75
N GLU A 137 13.26 14.45 -15.91
CA GLU A 137 12.43 13.82 -16.95
C GLU A 137 10.93 14.08 -16.77
N ILE A 138 10.51 14.39 -15.54
CA ILE A 138 9.12 14.69 -15.20
C ILE A 138 8.90 16.10 -14.66
N LYS A 139 9.82 17.02 -14.94
CA LYS A 139 9.74 18.39 -14.40
C LYS A 139 8.43 19.09 -14.75
N THR A 140 7.99 19.01 -16.00
CA THR A 140 6.74 19.61 -16.47
C THR A 140 5.52 19.01 -15.75
N ILE A 141 5.58 17.70 -15.46
CA ILE A 141 4.53 17.01 -14.71
C ILE A 141 4.48 17.55 -13.27
N GLN A 142 5.64 17.71 -12.63
CA GLN A 142 5.76 18.25 -11.27
C GLN A 142 5.31 19.71 -11.16
N GLU A 143 5.43 20.49 -12.22
CA GLU A 143 4.94 21.89 -12.25
C GLU A 143 3.41 21.93 -12.23
N LYS A 144 2.75 21.00 -12.91
CA LYS A 144 1.28 20.92 -12.95
C LYS A 144 0.72 20.18 -11.74
N TRP A 145 1.27 19.03 -11.41
CA TRP A 145 0.86 18.20 -10.27
C TRP A 145 2.00 18.13 -9.26
N LYS A 146 1.99 19.05 -8.31
CA LYS A 146 3.09 19.17 -7.35
C LYS A 146 3.12 17.99 -6.39
N PRO A 147 4.24 17.25 -6.30
CA PRO A 147 4.37 16.19 -5.31
C PRO A 147 4.37 16.78 -3.90
N TYR A 148 3.81 16.04 -2.94
CA TYR A 148 3.87 16.41 -1.54
C TYR A 148 5.31 16.37 -1.03
N ASN A 149 5.75 17.41 -0.34
CA ASN A 149 7.12 17.50 0.16
C ASN A 149 7.18 17.28 1.66
N PHE A 150 7.40 16.04 2.08
CA PHE A 150 7.47 15.64 3.49
C PHE A 150 8.57 16.34 4.30
N LYS A 151 9.58 16.91 3.65
CA LYS A 151 10.65 17.66 4.32
C LYS A 151 10.27 19.10 4.65
N LYS A 152 9.31 19.66 3.93
CA LYS A 152 8.93 21.07 4.04
C LYS A 152 7.55 21.28 4.63
N LEU A 153 6.66 20.30 4.48
CA LEU A 153 5.26 20.39 4.86
C LEU A 153 4.99 19.52 6.08
N SER A 154 4.29 20.06 7.05
CA SER A 154 3.77 19.34 8.19
C SER A 154 2.56 18.51 7.78
N ILE A 155 2.53 17.23 8.15
CA ILE A 155 1.37 16.36 7.93
C ILE A 155 0.16 16.89 8.71
N ASP A 156 0.36 17.37 9.93
CA ASP A 156 -0.73 17.87 10.78
C ASP A 156 -1.35 19.14 10.19
N ASP A 157 -0.53 20.12 9.76
CA ASP A 157 -1.02 21.34 9.11
C ASP A 157 -1.77 21.02 7.82
N PHE A 158 -1.25 20.06 7.02
CA PHE A 158 -1.91 19.63 5.79
C PHE A 158 -3.28 19.02 6.06
N LEU A 159 -3.41 18.19 7.10
CA LEU A 159 -4.67 17.55 7.47
C LEU A 159 -5.71 18.55 7.98
N GLU A 160 -5.28 19.68 8.58
CA GLU A 160 -6.18 20.73 9.00
C GLU A 160 -6.89 21.40 7.82
N ASP A 161 -6.23 21.49 6.66
CA ASP A 161 -6.79 22.10 5.45
C ASP A 161 -7.73 21.16 4.68
N LEU A 162 -7.72 19.86 4.98
CA LEU A 162 -8.58 18.89 4.30
C LEU A 162 -10.00 18.87 4.85
N ASN A 163 -10.97 18.73 3.94
CA ASN A 163 -12.39 18.55 4.30
C ASN A 163 -12.69 17.07 4.63
N ILE A 164 -12.17 16.61 5.75
CA ILE A 164 -12.34 15.23 6.26
C ILE A 164 -12.87 15.25 7.69
N ASP A 165 -13.36 14.12 8.17
CA ASP A 165 -13.84 13.99 9.55
C ASP A 165 -12.69 14.12 10.56
N LYS A 166 -12.72 15.19 11.36
CA LYS A 166 -11.76 15.50 12.41
C LYS A 166 -12.24 15.11 13.80
N THR A 167 -13.43 14.55 13.93
CA THR A 167 -14.00 14.13 15.23
C THR A 167 -13.41 12.81 15.72
N VAL A 168 -12.83 12.00 14.83
CA VAL A 168 -12.18 10.75 15.19
C VAL A 168 -10.77 11.02 15.68
N GLU A 169 -10.47 10.64 16.92
CA GLU A 169 -9.15 10.84 17.52
C GLU A 169 -8.04 10.15 16.71
N ILE A 170 -6.88 10.81 16.64
CA ILE A 170 -5.68 10.27 15.98
C ILE A 170 -5.27 8.94 16.63
N SER A 171 -4.78 8.01 15.82
CA SER A 171 -4.27 6.73 16.31
C SER A 171 -3.03 6.95 17.20
N PRO A 172 -2.92 6.25 18.34
CA PRO A 172 -1.68 6.24 19.13
C PRO A 172 -0.54 5.49 18.41
N ILE A 173 -0.84 4.75 17.36
CA ILE A 173 0.13 4.01 16.54
C ILE A 173 0.37 4.79 15.26
N ASN A 174 1.62 5.13 14.98
CA ASN A 174 2.01 5.77 13.75
C ASN A 174 1.94 4.78 12.57
N GLY A 175 1.67 5.30 11.38
CA GLY A 175 1.76 4.52 10.15
C GLY A 175 3.21 4.23 9.74
N GLY A 176 3.39 3.25 8.85
CA GLY A 176 4.66 2.98 8.22
C GLY A 176 5.28 1.62 8.52
N TYR A 177 6.23 1.23 7.69
CA TYR A 177 6.90 -0.07 7.73
C TYR A 177 7.64 -0.32 9.05
N SER A 178 8.35 0.69 9.58
CA SER A 178 9.11 0.56 10.82
C SER A 178 8.24 0.20 12.01
N GLN A 179 7.03 0.74 12.09
CA GLN A 179 6.08 0.40 13.15
C GLN A 179 5.50 -1.00 12.95
N ALA A 180 5.16 -1.35 11.72
CA ALA A 180 4.69 -2.70 11.39
C ALA A 180 5.77 -3.75 11.71
N ALA A 181 7.03 -3.50 11.34
CA ALA A 181 8.15 -4.39 11.64
C ALA A 181 8.37 -4.57 13.15
N LYS A 182 8.31 -3.50 13.93
CA LYS A 182 8.40 -3.58 15.40
C LYS A 182 7.24 -4.40 15.99
N GLN A 183 6.04 -4.21 15.48
CA GLN A 183 4.87 -4.95 15.94
C GLN A 183 4.97 -6.44 15.57
N LEU A 184 5.44 -6.75 14.38
CA LEU A 184 5.71 -8.13 13.96
C LEU A 184 6.78 -8.77 14.84
N GLN A 185 7.88 -8.08 15.12
CA GLN A 185 8.94 -8.58 15.98
C GLN A 185 8.41 -8.89 17.40
N LYS A 186 7.68 -7.95 18.01
CA LYS A 186 7.01 -8.15 19.30
C LYS A 186 6.09 -9.36 19.28
N PHE A 187 5.31 -9.53 18.20
CA PHE A 187 4.42 -10.68 18.07
C PHE A 187 5.20 -12.00 17.99
N ILE A 188 6.27 -12.07 17.19
CA ILE A 188 7.09 -13.28 17.04
C ILE A 188 7.74 -13.67 18.37
N GLU A 189 8.29 -12.70 19.11
CA GLU A 189 9.01 -12.94 20.36
C GLU A 189 8.09 -13.31 21.53
N ILE A 190 6.93 -12.68 21.63
CA ILE A 190 6.06 -12.76 22.80
C ILE A 190 4.69 -13.37 22.46
N GLY A 191 3.99 -12.81 21.48
CA GLY A 191 2.59 -13.15 21.20
C GLY A 191 2.39 -14.50 20.53
N TYR A 192 3.35 -14.96 19.75
CA TYR A 192 3.24 -16.17 18.94
C TYR A 192 3.01 -17.43 19.78
N GLN A 193 3.68 -17.54 20.94
CA GLN A 193 3.54 -18.70 21.85
C GLN A 193 2.11 -18.88 22.36
N ASP A 194 1.44 -17.77 22.61
CA ASP A 194 0.07 -17.73 23.13
C ASP A 194 -1.01 -17.61 22.06
N TYR A 195 -0.63 -17.38 20.80
CA TYR A 195 -1.54 -17.11 19.71
C TYR A 195 -2.61 -18.19 19.54
N ALA A 196 -2.22 -19.46 19.46
CA ALA A 196 -3.16 -20.55 19.24
C ALA A 196 -4.24 -20.64 20.33
N LYS A 197 -3.89 -20.32 21.58
CA LYS A 197 -4.75 -20.41 22.76
C LYS A 197 -5.63 -19.17 22.95
N TYR A 198 -5.08 -17.98 22.71
CA TYR A 198 -5.71 -16.73 23.15
C TYR A 198 -6.10 -15.77 22.03
N ARG A 199 -5.83 -16.06 20.76
CA ARG A 199 -6.11 -15.16 19.61
C ARG A 199 -7.55 -14.65 19.55
N SER A 200 -8.50 -15.40 20.08
CA SER A 200 -9.93 -15.04 20.11
C SER A 200 -10.37 -14.39 21.44
N ASN A 201 -9.44 -14.15 22.36
CA ASN A 201 -9.74 -13.51 23.64
C ASN A 201 -9.35 -12.02 23.59
N PRO A 202 -10.33 -11.09 23.56
CA PRO A 202 -10.04 -9.66 23.44
C PRO A 202 -9.31 -9.07 24.64
N SER A 203 -9.29 -9.77 25.80
CA SER A 203 -8.56 -9.35 26.99
C SER A 203 -7.09 -9.77 26.97
N LYS A 204 -6.63 -10.46 25.92
CA LYS A 204 -5.26 -10.92 25.76
C LYS A 204 -4.68 -10.35 24.46
N GLU A 205 -3.53 -9.72 24.56
CA GLU A 205 -2.79 -9.23 23.40
C GLU A 205 -2.04 -10.36 22.69
N ALA A 206 -2.76 -11.38 22.26
CA ALA A 206 -2.17 -12.57 21.63
C ALA A 206 -2.39 -12.66 20.11
N SER A 207 -2.80 -11.58 19.46
CA SER A 207 -2.86 -11.46 18.01
C SER A 207 -1.72 -10.59 17.48
N SER A 208 -1.43 -10.69 16.18
CA SER A 208 -0.35 -9.88 15.58
C SER A 208 -0.62 -8.38 15.63
N GLN A 209 -1.89 -7.98 15.60
CA GLN A 209 -2.33 -6.57 15.49
C GLN A 209 -1.70 -5.83 14.28
N LEU A 210 -1.38 -6.57 13.23
CA LEU A 210 -0.82 -6.07 11.98
C LEU A 210 -1.92 -5.75 10.98
#